data_9e0b30425a98b2379dc09e81836ddf00
#
_entry.id   9e0b30425a98b2379dc09e81836ddf00
#
_cell.length_a   1.000
_cell.length_b   1.000
_cell.length_c   1.000
_cell.angle_alpha   90.00
_cell.angle_beta   90.00
_cell.angle_gamma   90.00
#
_symmetry.space_group_name_H-M   'P 1'
#
loop_
_entity.id
_entity.type
_entity.pdbx_description
1 polymer ?
#
loop_
_entity_poly.entity_id
_entity_poly.type
_entity_poly.pdbx_seq_one_letter_code
_entity_poly.pdbx_strand_id
1 'polypeptide(L)'
;MSEVISGLEGVVAFETVIAEPDREGGALRYRGVDIEDLVGFVPYEKVWGLLVDSSFEPGLSPAEPHPLMVRSGDPRVDVQSALAMLAPEWGFGQLLDISDEQARSDLARASVMALSFVAQSARGVGQPWVPQATIDEGHTIAERFLLRWRGECNPDHAKAIDAYWVSAAEHGMNASTFTARVVASTGAD
;
A
#
# COMPACT_ATOMS: atom_id res chain seq x y z
N MET A 1 28.93 31.09 -15.66
CA MET A 1 27.57 31.07 -15.07
C MET A 1 26.95 29.77 -15.52
N SER A 2 26.60 28.88 -14.60
CA SER A 2 25.90 27.62 -14.94
C SER A 2 24.49 27.99 -15.39
N GLU A 3 24.09 27.48 -16.54
CA GLU A 3 22.74 27.62 -17.08
C GLU A 3 21.77 26.94 -16.12
N VAL A 4 20.78 27.65 -15.63
CA VAL A 4 19.71 27.09 -14.79
C VAL A 4 18.73 26.40 -15.72
N ILE A 5 18.72 25.07 -15.71
CA ILE A 5 17.74 24.28 -16.43
C ILE A 5 16.41 24.35 -15.66
N SER A 6 15.37 24.83 -16.32
CA SER A 6 14.03 24.93 -15.74
C SER A 6 13.38 23.54 -15.71
N GLY A 7 12.97 23.10 -14.54
CA GLY A 7 12.33 21.77 -14.33
C GLY A 7 13.32 20.66 -13.99
N LEU A 8 12.81 19.44 -13.87
CA LEU A 8 13.57 18.24 -13.51
C LEU A 8 13.74 17.25 -14.68
N GLU A 9 13.38 17.65 -15.90
CA GLU A 9 13.51 16.77 -17.06
C GLU A 9 14.98 16.44 -17.32
N GLY A 10 15.30 15.15 -17.42
CA GLY A 10 16.65 14.64 -17.62
C GLY A 10 17.57 14.67 -16.40
N VAL A 11 17.09 15.13 -15.24
CA VAL A 11 17.85 15.06 -14.00
C VAL A 11 17.74 13.65 -13.40
N VAL A 12 18.86 12.97 -13.26
CA VAL A 12 18.94 11.68 -12.54
C VAL A 12 19.05 11.99 -11.05
N ALA A 13 17.99 11.71 -10.28
CA ALA A 13 17.96 11.96 -8.85
C ALA A 13 18.59 10.78 -8.06
N PHE A 14 18.30 9.54 -8.45
CA PHE A 14 18.84 8.31 -7.84
C PHE A 14 18.51 7.08 -8.71
N GLU A 15 19.11 5.96 -8.39
CA GLU A 15 18.80 4.66 -8.97
C GLU A 15 17.74 3.92 -8.13
N THR A 16 16.93 3.10 -8.79
CA THR A 16 15.95 2.22 -8.14
C THR A 16 15.92 0.86 -8.82
N VAL A 17 15.70 -0.17 -8.01
CA VAL A 17 15.49 -1.55 -8.48
C VAL A 17 14.08 -2.05 -8.18
N ILE A 18 13.21 -1.19 -7.67
CA ILE A 18 11.85 -1.56 -7.24
C ILE A 18 10.95 -1.77 -8.45
N ALA A 19 10.98 -0.85 -9.40
CA ALA A 19 10.21 -0.95 -10.62
C ALA A 19 10.99 -0.39 -11.80
N GLU A 20 10.92 -1.10 -12.91
CA GLU A 20 11.66 -0.85 -14.15
C GLU A 20 10.67 -0.72 -15.31
N PRO A 21 10.20 0.51 -15.60
CA PRO A 21 9.41 0.75 -16.81
C PRO A 21 10.34 0.71 -18.03
N ASP A 22 9.92 0.00 -19.07
CA ASP A 22 10.60 0.10 -20.36
C ASP A 22 10.40 1.50 -20.94
N ARG A 23 11.50 2.14 -21.37
CA ARG A 23 11.46 3.48 -21.97
C ARG A 23 10.73 3.51 -23.31
N GLU A 24 10.66 2.38 -24.02
CA GLU A 24 9.92 2.22 -25.26
C GLU A 24 8.45 1.83 -25.02
N GLY A 25 8.02 1.69 -23.78
CA GLY A 25 6.62 1.48 -23.38
C GLY A 25 6.11 0.06 -23.50
N GLY A 26 7.00 -0.93 -23.59
CA GLY A 26 6.63 -2.32 -23.83
C GLY A 26 6.48 -3.18 -22.58
N ALA A 27 7.10 -2.83 -21.46
CA ALA A 27 7.11 -3.68 -20.27
C ALA A 27 7.25 -2.85 -18.97
N LEU A 28 6.70 -3.39 -17.88
CA LEU A 28 6.95 -2.93 -16.53
C LEU A 28 7.37 -4.14 -15.68
N ARG A 29 8.48 -4.04 -14.98
CA ARG A 29 8.95 -5.10 -14.09
C ARG A 29 9.02 -4.62 -12.66
N TYR A 30 8.56 -5.47 -11.74
CA TYR A 30 8.73 -5.29 -10.30
C TYR A 30 9.87 -6.19 -9.82
N ARG A 31 10.99 -5.59 -9.38
CA ARG A 31 12.18 -6.35 -8.97
C ARG A 31 12.62 -7.40 -10.01
N GLY A 32 12.51 -7.04 -11.29
CA GLY A 32 12.89 -7.91 -12.42
C GLY A 32 11.81 -8.90 -12.88
N VAL A 33 10.68 -9.02 -12.15
CA VAL A 33 9.54 -9.87 -12.56
C VAL A 33 8.58 -9.05 -13.42
N ASP A 34 8.20 -9.58 -14.58
CA ASP A 34 7.28 -8.89 -15.47
C ASP A 34 5.90 -8.76 -14.86
N ILE A 35 5.28 -7.59 -15.02
CA ILE A 35 3.94 -7.33 -14.48
C ILE A 35 2.86 -8.24 -15.08
N GLU A 36 3.07 -8.70 -16.32
CA GLU A 36 2.15 -9.63 -16.98
C GLU A 36 2.15 -11.02 -16.31
N ASP A 37 3.24 -11.40 -15.65
CA ASP A 37 3.33 -12.63 -14.86
C ASP A 37 2.73 -12.49 -13.46
N LEU A 38 2.46 -11.26 -13.02
CA LEU A 38 1.95 -10.94 -11.68
C LEU A 38 0.44 -10.69 -11.67
N VAL A 39 -0.05 -9.85 -12.59
CA VAL A 39 -1.46 -9.39 -12.59
C VAL A 39 -2.41 -10.55 -12.86
N GLY A 40 -3.28 -10.84 -11.88
CA GLY A 40 -4.25 -11.92 -11.95
C GLY A 40 -3.69 -13.33 -11.65
N PHE A 41 -2.39 -13.47 -11.42
CA PHE A 41 -1.73 -14.74 -11.10
C PHE A 41 -1.15 -14.78 -9.68
N VAL A 42 -0.62 -13.65 -9.21
CA VAL A 42 0.01 -13.51 -7.90
C VAL A 42 -0.80 -12.51 -7.08
N PRO A 43 -1.30 -12.89 -5.88
CA PRO A 43 -2.11 -11.98 -5.07
C PRO A 43 -1.29 -10.78 -4.57
N TYR A 44 -1.97 -9.66 -4.38
CA TYR A 44 -1.37 -8.37 -4.01
C TYR A 44 -0.44 -8.47 -2.79
N GLU A 45 -0.82 -9.22 -1.76
CA GLU A 45 0.01 -9.40 -0.56
C GLU A 45 1.38 -10.00 -0.85
N LYS A 46 1.49 -10.85 -1.87
CA LYS A 46 2.76 -11.43 -2.31
C LYS A 46 3.55 -10.45 -3.16
N VAL A 47 2.87 -9.69 -4.03
CA VAL A 47 3.51 -8.62 -4.81
C VAL A 47 4.04 -7.52 -3.90
N TRP A 48 3.32 -7.18 -2.82
CA TRP A 48 3.82 -6.27 -1.80
C TRP A 48 5.15 -6.78 -1.21
N GLY A 49 5.22 -8.06 -0.86
CA GLY A 49 6.47 -8.70 -0.38
C GLY A 49 7.58 -8.63 -1.42
N LEU A 50 7.28 -8.90 -2.68
CA LEU A 50 8.26 -8.76 -3.77
C LEU A 50 8.85 -7.34 -3.81
N LEU A 51 8.00 -6.31 -3.76
CA LEU A 51 8.44 -4.91 -3.82
C LEU A 51 9.28 -4.50 -2.60
N VAL A 52 8.90 -4.91 -1.41
CA VAL A 52 9.53 -4.50 -0.14
C VAL A 52 10.71 -5.41 0.22
N ASP A 53 10.50 -6.72 0.18
CA ASP A 53 11.45 -7.73 0.67
C ASP A 53 12.28 -8.40 -0.45
N SER A 54 12.02 -8.08 -1.72
CA SER A 54 12.53 -8.82 -2.90
C SER A 54 12.16 -10.31 -2.86
N SER A 55 11.06 -10.66 -2.22
CA SER A 55 10.57 -12.02 -2.00
C SER A 55 9.05 -12.03 -1.90
N PHE A 56 8.42 -13.05 -2.45
CA PHE A 56 6.98 -13.25 -2.29
C PHE A 56 6.59 -13.69 -0.86
N GLU A 57 7.55 -14.16 -0.08
CA GLU A 57 7.33 -14.63 1.29
C GLU A 57 8.08 -13.77 2.31
N PRO A 58 7.46 -13.48 3.46
CA PRO A 58 6.12 -13.93 3.89
C PRO A 58 4.96 -13.15 3.24
N GLY A 59 5.22 -12.03 2.58
CA GLY A 59 4.21 -11.12 2.04
C GLY A 59 3.57 -10.24 3.10
N LEU A 60 2.42 -9.63 2.77
CA LEU A 60 1.68 -8.74 3.64
C LEU A 60 0.62 -9.51 4.43
N SER A 61 0.64 -9.40 5.73
CA SER A 61 -0.36 -10.04 6.61
C SER A 61 -1.69 -9.28 6.58
N PRO A 62 -2.82 -9.94 6.87
CA PRO A 62 -4.12 -9.28 7.01
C PRO A 62 -4.12 -8.17 8.08
N ALA A 63 -4.96 -7.15 7.87
CA ALA A 63 -5.13 -6.06 8.82
C ALA A 63 -5.70 -6.55 10.16
N GLU A 64 -5.10 -6.07 11.23
CA GLU A 64 -5.61 -6.25 12.59
C GLU A 64 -7.00 -5.60 12.75
N PRO A 65 -7.84 -6.11 13.68
CA PRO A 65 -9.07 -5.42 14.03
C PRO A 65 -8.77 -4.04 14.63
N HIS A 66 -9.05 -3.00 13.88
CA HIS A 66 -8.88 -1.62 14.34
C HIS A 66 -9.96 -0.73 13.71
N PRO A 67 -10.80 -0.07 14.52
CA PRO A 67 -11.90 0.71 13.99
C PRO A 67 -11.44 2.06 13.45
N LEU A 68 -12.07 2.52 12.38
CA LEU A 68 -11.94 3.89 11.89
C LEU A 68 -12.70 4.84 12.83
N MET A 69 -11.97 5.61 13.63
CA MET A 69 -12.54 6.45 14.69
C MET A 69 -13.24 7.71 14.14
N VAL A 70 -12.69 8.30 13.08
CA VAL A 70 -13.27 9.49 12.42
C VAL A 70 -13.93 9.05 11.13
N ARG A 71 -15.19 9.41 10.96
CA ARG A 71 -15.99 9.10 9.77
C ARG A 71 -16.65 10.40 9.28
N SER A 72 -15.87 11.18 8.54
CA SER A 72 -16.32 12.47 8.00
C SER A 72 -17.25 12.30 6.77
N GLY A 73 -17.19 11.14 6.12
CA GLY A 73 -17.80 10.87 4.83
C GLY A 73 -16.90 11.20 3.64
N ASP A 74 -15.70 11.72 3.87
CA ASP A 74 -14.63 11.85 2.87
C ASP A 74 -13.53 10.81 3.15
N PRO A 75 -13.41 9.77 2.31
CA PRO A 75 -12.40 8.72 2.53
C PRO A 75 -10.96 9.22 2.61
N ARG A 76 -10.62 10.30 1.94
CA ARG A 76 -9.26 10.88 1.99
C ARG A 76 -8.98 11.43 3.39
N VAL A 77 -9.92 12.19 3.95
CA VAL A 77 -9.81 12.76 5.30
C VAL A 77 -9.76 11.65 6.34
N ASP A 78 -10.68 10.69 6.22
CA ASP A 78 -10.82 9.58 7.15
C ASP A 78 -9.54 8.73 7.22
N VAL A 79 -9.03 8.32 6.06
CA VAL A 79 -7.82 7.48 5.96
C VAL A 79 -6.57 8.23 6.41
N GLN A 80 -6.39 9.48 5.99
CA GLN A 80 -5.25 10.29 6.38
C GLN A 80 -5.20 10.51 7.89
N SER A 81 -6.34 10.84 8.50
CA SER A 81 -6.45 11.04 9.96
C SER A 81 -6.15 9.75 10.72
N ALA A 82 -6.71 8.62 10.26
CA ALA A 82 -6.53 7.34 10.91
C ALA A 82 -5.08 6.85 10.82
N LEU A 83 -4.42 7.00 9.67
CA LEU A 83 -3.02 6.63 9.51
C LEU A 83 -2.10 7.48 10.41
N ALA A 84 -2.36 8.79 10.50
CA ALA A 84 -1.59 9.66 11.39
C ALA A 84 -1.72 9.28 12.87
N MET A 85 -2.84 8.67 13.26
CA MET A 85 -3.05 8.21 14.64
C MET A 85 -2.41 6.86 14.94
N LEU A 86 -2.05 6.05 13.93
CA LEU A 86 -1.42 4.75 14.17
C LEU A 86 -0.08 4.87 14.89
N ALA A 87 0.75 5.84 14.53
CA ALA A 87 2.07 5.99 15.13
C ALA A 87 1.98 6.15 16.66
N PRO A 88 1.23 7.13 17.23
CA PRO A 88 1.10 7.25 18.68
C PRO A 88 0.32 6.11 19.33
N GLU A 89 -0.69 5.53 18.67
CA GLU A 89 -1.51 4.46 19.24
C GLU A 89 -0.76 3.12 19.31
N TRP A 90 0.07 2.84 18.33
CA TRP A 90 0.82 1.58 18.23
C TRP A 90 2.27 1.70 18.66
N GLY A 91 2.69 2.92 19.02
CA GLY A 91 4.04 3.19 19.50
C GLY A 91 5.10 3.02 18.41
N PHE A 92 4.78 3.42 17.16
CA PHE A 92 5.78 3.43 16.08
C PHE A 92 6.90 4.39 16.45
N GLY A 93 8.14 3.92 16.33
CA GLY A 93 9.32 4.72 16.60
C GLY A 93 9.84 5.43 15.34
N GLN A 94 10.66 6.46 15.56
CA GLN A 94 11.37 7.10 14.45
C GLN A 94 12.31 6.11 13.77
N LEU A 95 12.42 6.16 12.45
CA LEU A 95 13.27 5.25 11.67
C LEU A 95 14.74 5.27 12.11
N LEU A 96 15.20 6.38 12.68
CA LEU A 96 16.56 6.48 13.23
C LEU A 96 16.79 5.67 14.51
N ASP A 97 15.72 5.34 15.25
CA ASP A 97 15.78 4.75 16.58
C ASP A 97 15.36 3.28 16.60
N ILE A 98 14.91 2.73 15.47
CA ILE A 98 14.42 1.36 15.34
C ILE A 98 15.27 0.56 14.34
N SER A 99 15.19 -0.77 14.42
CA SER A 99 15.84 -1.65 13.45
C SER A 99 15.07 -1.69 12.12
N ASP A 100 15.76 -2.07 11.04
CA ASP A 100 15.13 -2.28 9.72
C ASP A 100 13.99 -3.31 9.79
N GLU A 101 14.15 -4.35 10.63
CA GLU A 101 13.11 -5.37 10.84
C GLU A 101 11.87 -4.76 11.50
N GLN A 102 12.05 -3.89 12.51
CA GLN A 102 10.95 -3.18 13.15
C GLN A 102 10.29 -2.21 12.17
N ALA A 103 11.07 -1.42 11.43
CA ALA A 103 10.57 -0.50 10.41
C ALA A 103 9.74 -1.24 9.35
N ARG A 104 10.26 -2.37 8.86
CA ARG A 104 9.53 -3.23 7.90
C ARG A 104 8.22 -3.74 8.49
N SER A 105 8.22 -4.17 9.74
CA SER A 105 7.01 -4.65 10.44
C SER A 105 5.96 -3.55 10.58
N ASP A 106 6.37 -2.37 11.04
CA ASP A 106 5.48 -1.22 11.23
C ASP A 106 4.91 -0.72 9.92
N LEU A 107 5.72 -0.64 8.87
CA LEU A 107 5.28 -0.28 7.52
C LEU A 107 4.30 -1.30 6.93
N ALA A 108 4.51 -2.60 7.17
CA ALA A 108 3.58 -3.63 6.73
C ALA A 108 2.21 -3.47 7.40
N ARG A 109 2.21 -3.26 8.73
CA ARG A 109 0.98 -3.02 9.50
C ARG A 109 0.26 -1.75 9.02
N ALA A 110 0.99 -0.64 8.85
CA ALA A 110 0.42 0.61 8.34
C ALA A 110 -0.14 0.46 6.92
N SER A 111 0.55 -0.26 6.04
CA SER A 111 0.13 -0.48 4.65
C SER A 111 -1.20 -1.22 4.56
N VAL A 112 -1.35 -2.32 5.28
CA VAL A 112 -2.60 -3.09 5.26
C VAL A 112 -3.72 -2.37 6.01
N MET A 113 -3.39 -1.59 7.05
CA MET A 113 -4.37 -0.77 7.74
C MET A 113 -4.92 0.36 6.86
N ALA A 114 -4.12 0.94 5.97
CA ALA A 114 -4.61 1.90 4.99
C ALA A 114 -5.76 1.32 4.15
N LEU A 115 -5.60 0.09 3.65
CA LEU A 115 -6.65 -0.61 2.90
C LEU A 115 -7.88 -0.89 3.77
N SER A 116 -7.66 -1.28 5.03
CA SER A 116 -8.74 -1.48 6.00
C SER A 116 -9.54 -0.19 6.23
N PHE A 117 -8.88 0.94 6.44
CA PHE A 117 -9.53 2.22 6.65
C PHE A 117 -10.28 2.71 5.40
N VAL A 118 -9.73 2.50 4.20
CA VAL A 118 -10.45 2.77 2.95
C VAL A 118 -11.76 1.98 2.89
N ALA A 119 -11.72 0.68 3.18
CA ALA A 119 -12.91 -0.17 3.17
C ALA A 119 -13.96 0.28 4.21
N GLN A 120 -13.49 0.63 5.42
CA GLN A 120 -14.35 1.12 6.50
C GLN A 120 -15.01 2.47 6.16
N SER A 121 -14.25 3.40 5.60
CA SER A 121 -14.79 4.71 5.18
C SER A 121 -15.75 4.57 4.01
N ALA A 122 -15.39 3.78 3.00
CA ALA A 122 -16.22 3.51 1.81
C ALA A 122 -17.54 2.81 2.17
N ARG A 123 -17.61 2.09 3.28
CA ARG A 123 -18.87 1.51 3.78
C ARG A 123 -19.91 2.58 4.10
N GLY A 124 -19.48 3.77 4.38
CA GLY A 124 -20.34 4.94 4.59
C GLY A 124 -20.75 5.19 6.04
N VAL A 125 -20.98 6.45 6.33
CA VAL A 125 -21.44 6.93 7.64
C VAL A 125 -22.84 6.37 7.91
N GLY A 126 -23.05 5.80 9.09
CA GLY A 126 -24.36 5.24 9.51
C GLY A 126 -24.54 3.76 9.17
N GLN A 127 -23.66 3.14 8.39
CA GLN A 127 -23.67 1.69 8.24
C GLN A 127 -22.96 1.02 9.43
N PRO A 128 -23.51 -0.07 9.98
CA PRO A 128 -22.84 -0.82 11.04
C PRO A 128 -21.53 -1.45 10.53
N TRP A 129 -20.58 -1.61 11.45
CA TRP A 129 -19.36 -2.35 11.15
C TRP A 129 -19.67 -3.81 10.79
N VAL A 130 -18.94 -4.35 9.85
CA VAL A 130 -18.96 -5.79 9.58
C VAL A 130 -18.26 -6.51 10.72
N PRO A 131 -18.85 -7.56 11.30
CA PRO A 131 -18.18 -8.35 12.34
C PRO A 131 -16.84 -8.90 11.86
N GLN A 132 -15.83 -8.88 12.71
CA GLN A 132 -14.50 -9.36 12.36
C GLN A 132 -14.53 -10.83 11.89
N ALA A 133 -15.35 -11.67 12.51
CA ALA A 133 -15.51 -13.06 12.10
C ALA A 133 -15.93 -13.21 10.63
N THR A 134 -16.80 -12.32 10.13
CA THR A 134 -17.18 -12.31 8.71
C THR A 134 -15.99 -11.86 7.82
N ILE A 135 -15.22 -10.87 8.29
CA ILE A 135 -14.03 -10.41 7.55
C ILE A 135 -12.98 -11.53 7.46
N ASP A 136 -12.86 -12.33 8.52
CA ASP A 136 -11.87 -13.41 8.61
C ASP A 136 -12.22 -14.62 7.70
N GLU A 137 -13.42 -14.67 7.12
CA GLU A 137 -13.78 -15.64 6.09
C GLU A 137 -13.00 -15.39 4.78
N GLY A 138 -12.50 -14.17 4.55
CA GLY A 138 -11.68 -13.86 3.38
C GLY A 138 -10.27 -14.45 3.49
N HIS A 139 -9.80 -15.05 2.41
CA HIS A 139 -8.48 -15.70 2.33
C HIS A 139 -7.39 -14.73 1.86
N THR A 140 -7.75 -13.74 1.02
CA THR A 140 -6.84 -12.71 0.50
C THR A 140 -7.16 -11.33 1.10
N ILE A 141 -6.22 -10.39 0.99
CA ILE A 141 -6.45 -9.00 1.42
C ILE A 141 -7.59 -8.36 0.61
N ALA A 142 -7.69 -8.66 -0.68
CA ALA A 142 -8.76 -8.15 -1.53
C ALA A 142 -10.15 -8.67 -1.12
N GLU A 143 -10.25 -9.95 -0.75
CA GLU A 143 -11.50 -10.53 -0.23
C GLU A 143 -11.89 -9.88 1.12
N ARG A 144 -10.93 -9.76 2.05
CA ARG A 144 -11.15 -9.10 3.35
C ARG A 144 -11.53 -7.63 3.19
N PHE A 145 -10.98 -6.94 2.21
CA PHE A 145 -11.35 -5.57 1.85
C PHE A 145 -12.82 -5.51 1.42
N LEU A 146 -13.26 -6.37 0.51
CA LEU A 146 -14.66 -6.41 0.06
C LEU A 146 -15.62 -6.76 1.19
N LEU A 147 -15.30 -7.77 1.99
CA LEU A 147 -16.09 -8.14 3.17
C LEU A 147 -16.24 -6.95 4.12
N ARG A 148 -15.15 -6.24 4.42
CA ARG A 148 -15.17 -5.07 5.30
C ARG A 148 -15.97 -3.91 4.71
N TRP A 149 -15.89 -3.69 3.40
CA TRP A 149 -16.62 -2.63 2.70
C TRP A 149 -18.10 -2.98 2.51
N ARG A 150 -18.39 -4.14 1.90
CA ARG A 150 -19.74 -4.50 1.41
C ARG A 150 -20.48 -5.41 2.39
N GLY A 151 -19.80 -6.14 3.24
CA GLY A 151 -20.36 -7.22 4.07
C GLY A 151 -20.47 -8.55 3.32
N GLU A 152 -20.11 -8.58 2.08
CA GLU A 152 -20.12 -9.77 1.20
C GLU A 152 -18.92 -9.71 0.23
N CYS A 153 -18.49 -10.85 -0.27
CA CYS A 153 -17.41 -10.97 -1.23
C CYS A 153 -17.90 -11.65 -2.51
N ASN A 154 -17.86 -10.90 -3.61
CA ASN A 154 -17.97 -11.49 -4.94
C ASN A 154 -16.55 -11.85 -5.42
N PRO A 155 -16.25 -13.11 -5.79
CA PRO A 155 -14.91 -13.54 -6.19
C PRO A 155 -14.35 -12.79 -7.42
N ASP A 156 -15.20 -12.43 -8.37
CA ASP A 156 -14.75 -11.70 -9.56
C ASP A 156 -14.39 -10.24 -9.22
N HIS A 157 -15.11 -9.62 -8.28
CA HIS A 157 -14.77 -8.32 -7.77
C HIS A 157 -13.47 -8.35 -6.96
N ALA A 158 -13.25 -9.40 -6.17
CA ALA A 158 -11.99 -9.57 -5.43
C ALA A 158 -10.80 -9.67 -6.38
N LYS A 159 -10.90 -10.51 -7.41
CA LYS A 159 -9.86 -10.62 -8.46
C LYS A 159 -9.61 -9.30 -9.17
N ALA A 160 -10.65 -8.55 -9.50
CA ALA A 160 -10.52 -7.25 -10.18
C ALA A 160 -9.81 -6.22 -9.31
N ILE A 161 -10.14 -6.15 -8.01
CA ILE A 161 -9.48 -5.26 -7.05
C ILE A 161 -8.02 -5.65 -6.85
N ASP A 162 -7.75 -6.94 -6.68
CA ASP A 162 -6.41 -7.47 -6.54
C ASP A 162 -5.54 -7.13 -7.76
N ALA A 163 -6.03 -7.44 -8.96
CA ALA A 163 -5.35 -7.11 -10.21
C ALA A 163 -5.10 -5.60 -10.37
N TYR A 164 -6.06 -4.76 -9.97
CA TYR A 164 -5.89 -3.31 -9.97
C TYR A 164 -4.77 -2.87 -9.02
N TRP A 165 -4.74 -3.38 -7.78
CA TRP A 165 -3.70 -3.04 -6.83
C TRP A 165 -2.32 -3.48 -7.29
N VAL A 166 -2.21 -4.69 -7.84
CA VAL A 166 -0.95 -5.16 -8.44
C VAL A 166 -0.51 -4.25 -9.57
N SER A 167 -1.42 -3.89 -10.48
CA SER A 167 -1.11 -3.03 -11.64
C SER A 167 -0.72 -1.60 -11.23
N ALA A 168 -1.27 -1.09 -10.13
CA ALA A 168 -1.08 0.29 -9.68
C ALA A 168 -0.03 0.43 -8.56
N ALA A 169 0.63 -0.66 -8.14
CA ALA A 169 1.52 -0.64 -7.00
C ALA A 169 2.74 0.26 -7.20
N GLU A 170 3.34 0.24 -8.39
CA GLU A 170 4.46 1.12 -8.77
C GLU A 170 4.56 1.19 -10.30
N HIS A 171 5.15 2.26 -10.83
CA HIS A 171 5.36 2.41 -12.27
C HIS A 171 6.67 3.15 -12.64
N GLY A 172 7.66 3.06 -11.76
CA GLY A 172 8.97 3.68 -11.98
C GLY A 172 9.14 5.03 -11.29
N MET A 173 8.94 5.07 -9.99
CA MET A 173 9.16 6.23 -9.14
C MET A 173 8.21 7.39 -9.45
N ASN A 174 6.93 7.16 -9.29
CA ASN A 174 5.92 8.21 -9.39
C ASN A 174 6.12 9.29 -8.30
N ALA A 175 5.41 10.41 -8.42
CA ALA A 175 5.53 11.54 -7.49
C ALA A 175 5.27 11.15 -6.02
N SER A 176 4.36 10.21 -5.77
CA SER A 176 4.04 9.74 -4.41
C SER A 176 5.19 8.90 -3.85
N THR A 177 5.72 7.96 -4.62
CA THR A 177 6.88 7.14 -4.22
C THR A 177 8.11 8.03 -4.00
N PHE A 178 8.35 9.01 -4.87
CA PHE A 178 9.44 9.98 -4.70
C PHE A 178 9.28 10.78 -3.40
N THR A 179 8.08 11.29 -3.13
CA THR A 179 7.78 12.06 -1.91
C THR A 179 7.97 11.21 -0.66
N ALA A 180 7.43 9.99 -0.65
CA ALA A 180 7.60 9.06 0.47
C ALA A 180 9.08 8.75 0.72
N ARG A 181 9.88 8.56 -0.33
CA ARG A 181 11.33 8.35 -0.23
C ARG A 181 12.04 9.56 0.38
N VAL A 182 11.66 10.78 -0.03
CA VAL A 182 12.22 12.01 0.55
C VAL A 182 11.89 12.12 2.03
N VAL A 183 10.62 11.88 2.41
CA VAL A 183 10.20 11.89 3.82
C VAL A 183 10.95 10.82 4.61
N ALA A 184 10.98 9.57 4.14
CA ALA A 184 11.71 8.47 4.80
C ALA A 184 13.21 8.79 4.99
N SER A 185 13.83 9.54 4.06
CA SER A 185 15.24 9.93 4.18
C SER A 185 15.54 10.88 5.35
N THR A 186 14.52 11.48 5.94
CA THR A 186 14.66 12.31 7.15
C THR A 186 14.74 11.49 8.44
N GLY A 187 14.42 10.20 8.37
CA GLY A 187 14.39 9.32 9.53
C GLY A 187 13.19 9.55 10.45
N ALA A 188 12.14 10.24 9.98
CA ALA A 188 10.90 10.44 10.73
C ALA A 188 10.12 9.12 10.90
N ASP A 189 9.18 9.12 11.83
CA ASP A 189 8.18 8.07 12.08
C ASP A 189 7.06 8.04 11.03
#